data_d565eaf5f742842878b0a9425d8d5ada
#
_entry.id   d565eaf5f742842878b0a9425d8d5ada
#
_cell.length_a   1.000
_cell.length_b   1.000
_cell.length_c   1.000
_cell.angle_alpha   90.00
_cell.angle_beta   90.00
_cell.angle_gamma   90.00
#
_symmetry.space_group_name_H-M   'P 1'
#
loop_
_entity.id
_entity.type
_entity.pdbx_description
1 polymer ?
#
loop_
_entity_poly.entity_id
_entity_poly.type
_entity_poly.pdbx_seq_one_letter_code
_entity_poly.pdbx_strand_id
1 'polypeptide(L)'
;MRKTLLTTLALIFFFSSLAISQNDEAHNAYLQAMGAPTLAQKIQLLKNYINKYKGQGTQYEHYAYANLCILSSQTNDLNDAIDYGENALLLGRLDDYTKTQILFVLSTIYTKLGKNLEKAKNYALQVVELARVNEGKKSATTTTDQWSKLMGAGYYTHAQAQEKAKQLKGAASSYIRSYNILKNPQIGKDLKKVGKALYKFKFYKDAEEAFRVAYEILGDYESGSYYSKTLFKNNKKTEALKYFEKLYSTQKSGEVAFYIGIILAENAKKDPSVSKEAITYLLEASYLSPSNSEKARSLAESLFFHSEEAAGYNEKVKELTGLSKKLEEMTELFNENFGDKQEDELSDKEKKEIESWLKDIEALEAKIKKIEAEQSVMVAKFNKLLEETKKKLEKR
;
A
#
# COMPACT_ATOMS: atom_id res chain seq x y z
N MET A 1 20.37 -10.43 8.88
CA MET A 1 19.11 -10.75 9.55
C MET A 1 18.37 -11.98 8.97
N ARG A 2 18.46 -12.32 7.66
CA ARG A 2 17.94 -13.62 7.12
C ARG A 2 18.63 -14.86 7.71
N LYS A 3 19.86 -14.73 8.22
CA LYS A 3 20.61 -15.83 8.82
C LYS A 3 20.14 -16.19 10.25
N THR A 4 19.55 -15.26 10.98
CA THR A 4 19.18 -15.46 12.39
C THR A 4 17.92 -16.31 12.61
N LEU A 5 16.97 -16.34 11.65
CA LEU A 5 15.78 -17.21 11.79
C LEU A 5 16.10 -18.70 11.59
N LEU A 6 17.08 -19.00 10.73
CA LEU A 6 17.57 -20.37 10.51
C LEU A 6 18.51 -20.85 11.64
N THR A 7 19.25 -19.92 12.28
CA THR A 7 20.20 -20.29 13.36
C THR A 7 19.53 -20.51 14.71
N THR A 8 18.37 -19.90 14.98
CA THR A 8 17.65 -20.14 16.26
C THR A 8 16.93 -21.50 16.28
N LEU A 9 16.62 -22.07 15.10
CA LEU A 9 16.06 -23.43 15.01
C LEU A 9 17.12 -24.54 15.12
N ALA A 10 18.40 -24.23 14.93
CA ALA A 10 19.47 -25.19 14.93
C ALA A 10 19.93 -25.65 16.37
N LEU A 11 19.46 -25.01 17.44
CA LEU A 11 19.95 -25.22 18.78
C LEU A 11 19.09 -26.14 19.67
N ILE A 12 17.98 -26.72 19.14
CA ILE A 12 17.07 -27.54 19.94
C ILE A 12 16.98 -28.96 19.37
N PHE A 13 18.12 -29.61 19.20
CA PHE A 13 18.18 -31.05 18.98
C PHE A 13 18.75 -31.75 20.20
N PHE A 14 17.93 -31.97 21.21
CA PHE A 14 18.29 -33.00 22.21
C PHE A 14 17.05 -33.62 22.85
N PHE A 15 17.07 -34.95 22.81
CA PHE A 15 16.28 -35.94 23.56
C PHE A 15 14.86 -36.26 23.16
N SER A 16 14.71 -37.13 22.17
CA SER A 16 13.71 -38.18 22.26
C SER A 16 14.38 -39.43 22.86
N SER A 17 14.12 -39.71 24.10
CA SER A 17 14.54 -40.96 24.73
C SER A 17 13.65 -42.10 24.26
N LEU A 18 14.07 -42.77 23.18
CA LEU A 18 13.47 -44.03 22.74
C LEU A 18 14.19 -45.16 23.38
N ALA A 19 13.46 -46.17 23.87
CA ALA A 19 14.01 -47.43 24.38
C ALA A 19 14.88 -48.11 23.32
N ILE A 20 16.16 -48.19 23.60
CA ILE A 20 17.20 -48.66 22.68
C ILE A 20 17.44 -50.13 22.90
N SER A 21 17.30 -50.96 21.87
CA SER A 21 17.90 -52.30 21.88
C SER A 21 19.42 -52.14 21.75
N GLN A 22 20.18 -52.65 22.68
CA GLN A 22 21.63 -52.43 22.86
C GLN A 22 22.53 -53.01 21.75
N ASN A 23 22.01 -53.64 20.68
CA ASN A 23 22.85 -54.39 19.72
C ASN A 23 22.48 -54.12 18.22
N ASP A 24 21.94 -52.95 17.87
CA ASP A 24 21.66 -52.63 16.49
C ASP A 24 22.81 -51.82 15.86
N GLU A 25 23.49 -52.41 14.87
CA GLU A 25 24.59 -51.76 14.11
C GLU A 25 24.12 -50.44 13.47
N ALA A 26 22.86 -50.43 12.94
CA ALA A 26 22.24 -49.25 12.36
C ALA A 26 22.01 -48.15 13.43
N HIS A 27 21.65 -48.54 14.66
CA HIS A 27 21.51 -47.60 15.77
C HIS A 27 22.82 -46.89 16.08
N ASN A 28 23.92 -47.70 16.24
CA ASN A 28 25.25 -47.16 16.52
C ASN A 28 25.77 -46.24 15.40
N ALA A 29 25.54 -46.66 14.11
CA ALA A 29 25.92 -45.83 12.98
C ALA A 29 25.18 -44.50 12.93
N TYR A 30 23.88 -44.48 13.27
CA TYR A 30 23.09 -43.24 13.37
C TYR A 30 23.59 -42.36 14.50
N LEU A 31 23.82 -42.92 15.72
CA LEU A 31 24.34 -42.14 16.85
C LEU A 31 25.75 -41.58 16.55
N GLN A 32 26.60 -42.34 15.88
CA GLN A 32 27.91 -41.87 15.44
C GLN A 32 27.77 -40.66 14.47
N ALA A 33 26.85 -40.76 13.53
CA ALA A 33 26.57 -39.65 12.63
C ALA A 33 26.06 -38.41 13.35
N MET A 34 25.13 -38.58 14.29
CA MET A 34 24.60 -37.47 15.10
C MET A 34 25.64 -36.85 16.06
N GLY A 35 26.55 -37.62 16.55
CA GLY A 35 27.67 -37.17 17.42
C GLY A 35 28.85 -36.56 16.66
N ALA A 36 28.85 -36.54 15.33
CA ALA A 36 29.94 -36.00 14.53
C ALA A 36 30.22 -34.53 14.85
N PRO A 37 31.51 -34.13 15.02
CA PRO A 37 31.88 -32.79 15.51
C PRO A 37 31.67 -31.68 14.48
N THR A 38 31.66 -32.01 13.19
CA THR A 38 31.46 -31.01 12.11
C THR A 38 30.26 -31.32 11.28
N LEU A 39 29.65 -30.26 10.67
CA LEU A 39 28.52 -30.36 9.76
C LEU A 39 28.83 -31.28 8.57
N ALA A 40 30.00 -31.13 7.97
CA ALA A 40 30.44 -31.95 6.83
C ALA A 40 30.55 -33.43 7.18
N GLN A 41 31.15 -33.75 8.33
CA GLN A 41 31.26 -35.15 8.82
C GLN A 41 29.85 -35.74 9.09
N LYS A 42 28.98 -34.95 9.75
CA LYS A 42 27.59 -35.36 10.01
C LYS A 42 26.84 -35.69 8.73
N ILE A 43 26.89 -34.82 7.72
CA ILE A 43 26.31 -35.09 6.42
C ILE A 43 26.87 -36.35 5.77
N GLN A 44 28.21 -36.50 5.79
CA GLN A 44 28.86 -37.67 5.20
C GLN A 44 28.46 -38.98 5.89
N LEU A 45 28.45 -39.00 7.21
CA LEU A 45 28.08 -40.22 7.96
C LEU A 45 26.57 -40.54 7.79
N LEU A 46 25.70 -39.53 7.75
CA LEU A 46 24.27 -39.75 7.45
C LEU A 46 24.06 -40.26 6.02
N LYS A 47 24.80 -39.74 5.02
CA LYS A 47 24.79 -40.29 3.65
C LYS A 47 25.24 -41.74 3.63
N ASN A 48 26.32 -42.11 4.34
CA ASN A 48 26.77 -43.48 4.49
C ASN A 48 25.73 -44.36 5.16
N TYR A 49 25.05 -43.84 6.20
CA TYR A 49 23.95 -44.54 6.86
C TYR A 49 22.81 -44.87 5.86
N ILE A 50 22.35 -43.87 5.10
CA ILE A 50 21.31 -44.09 4.09
C ILE A 50 21.78 -45.09 3.04
N ASN A 51 23.00 -44.98 2.50
CA ASN A 51 23.52 -45.90 1.48
C ASN A 51 23.55 -47.34 1.98
N LYS A 52 23.86 -47.56 3.25
CA LYS A 52 23.97 -48.89 3.86
C LYS A 52 22.60 -49.48 4.23
N TYR A 53 21.68 -48.66 4.76
CA TYR A 53 20.49 -49.15 5.45
C TYR A 53 19.17 -48.80 4.76
N LYS A 54 19.19 -48.11 3.60
CA LYS A 54 17.99 -47.71 2.85
C LYS A 54 17.11 -48.92 2.55
N GLY A 55 15.83 -48.78 2.89
CA GLY A 55 14.81 -49.81 2.60
C GLY A 55 14.83 -51.02 3.53
N GLN A 56 15.72 -51.03 4.52
CA GLN A 56 15.78 -52.11 5.50
C GLN A 56 14.83 -51.92 6.68
N GLY A 57 14.04 -50.83 6.68
CA GLY A 57 13.05 -50.56 7.71
C GLY A 57 13.65 -50.24 9.10
N THR A 58 14.91 -49.82 9.13
CA THR A 58 15.58 -49.48 10.38
C THR A 58 14.87 -48.36 11.18
N GLN A 59 15.08 -48.31 12.48
CA GLN A 59 14.39 -47.38 13.37
C GLN A 59 14.70 -45.91 13.05
N TYR A 60 15.87 -45.60 12.46
CA TYR A 60 16.32 -44.22 12.23
C TYR A 60 16.37 -43.78 10.77
N GLU A 61 15.95 -44.59 9.80
CA GLU A 61 16.02 -44.26 8.38
C GLU A 61 15.31 -42.93 8.08
N HIS A 62 14.09 -42.75 8.58
CA HIS A 62 13.32 -41.54 8.39
C HIS A 62 13.94 -40.31 9.09
N TYR A 63 14.58 -40.47 10.27
CA TYR A 63 15.34 -39.42 10.93
C TYR A 63 16.64 -39.09 10.22
N ALA A 64 17.33 -40.07 9.62
CA ALA A 64 18.53 -39.83 8.83
C ALA A 64 18.22 -38.95 7.61
N TYR A 65 17.11 -39.24 6.90
CA TYR A 65 16.62 -38.41 5.83
C TYR A 65 16.19 -37.02 6.32
N ALA A 66 15.48 -36.92 7.43
CA ALA A 66 15.05 -35.65 8.01
C ALA A 66 16.25 -34.76 8.36
N ASN A 67 17.28 -35.34 9.02
CA ASN A 67 18.49 -34.61 9.35
C ASN A 67 19.25 -34.17 8.09
N LEU A 68 19.39 -35.03 7.08
CA LEU A 68 20.00 -34.63 5.81
C LEU A 68 19.25 -33.50 5.12
N CYS A 69 17.92 -33.51 5.13
CA CYS A 69 17.13 -32.39 4.62
C CYS A 69 17.49 -31.07 5.30
N ILE A 70 17.49 -31.04 6.62
CA ILE A 70 17.81 -29.84 7.41
C ILE A 70 19.25 -29.39 7.14
N LEU A 71 20.22 -30.30 7.21
CA LEU A 71 21.64 -30.01 7.04
C LEU A 71 21.96 -29.53 5.63
N SER A 72 21.40 -30.17 4.58
CA SER A 72 21.55 -29.74 3.20
C SER A 72 20.90 -28.37 2.95
N SER A 73 19.80 -28.06 3.62
CA SER A 73 19.21 -26.72 3.55
C SER A 73 20.12 -25.63 4.15
N GLN A 74 20.88 -25.96 5.19
CA GLN A 74 21.85 -25.05 5.85
C GLN A 74 23.09 -24.81 4.97
N THR A 75 23.54 -25.83 4.23
CA THR A 75 24.66 -25.72 3.28
C THR A 75 24.21 -25.14 1.92
N ASN A 76 22.92 -24.83 1.76
CA ASN A 76 22.29 -24.34 0.54
C ASN A 76 22.27 -25.37 -0.62
N ASP A 77 22.42 -26.66 -0.30
CA ASP A 77 22.25 -27.76 -1.25
C ASP A 77 20.76 -28.09 -1.39
N LEU A 78 20.02 -27.16 -2.01
CA LEU A 78 18.56 -27.14 -1.98
C LEU A 78 17.90 -28.34 -2.68
N ASN A 79 18.51 -28.88 -3.73
CA ASN A 79 17.99 -30.09 -4.41
C ASN A 79 18.10 -31.31 -3.51
N ASP A 80 19.27 -31.51 -2.92
CA ASP A 80 19.49 -32.59 -1.95
C ASP A 80 18.53 -32.50 -0.78
N ALA A 81 18.32 -31.25 -0.26
CA ALA A 81 17.40 -31.02 0.84
C ALA A 81 15.95 -31.39 0.46
N ILE A 82 15.52 -31.10 -0.78
CA ILE A 82 14.21 -31.53 -1.27
C ILE A 82 14.11 -33.05 -1.32
N ASP A 83 15.08 -33.71 -1.94
CA ASP A 83 15.06 -35.17 -2.12
C ASP A 83 15.03 -35.86 -0.77
N TYR A 84 15.89 -35.46 0.17
CA TYR A 84 15.89 -36.03 1.52
C TYR A 84 14.61 -35.77 2.28
N GLY A 85 14.08 -34.53 2.23
CA GLY A 85 12.87 -34.16 2.92
C GLY A 85 11.63 -34.91 2.41
N GLU A 86 11.49 -35.04 1.11
CA GLU A 86 10.40 -35.83 0.49
C GLU A 86 10.50 -37.31 0.89
N ASN A 87 11.70 -37.91 0.90
CA ASN A 87 11.90 -39.29 1.35
C ASN A 87 11.57 -39.45 2.83
N ALA A 88 11.95 -38.47 3.69
CA ALA A 88 11.60 -38.50 5.09
C ALA A 88 10.09 -38.50 5.33
N LEU A 89 9.35 -37.67 4.56
CA LEU A 89 7.89 -37.61 4.64
C LEU A 89 7.23 -38.88 4.08
N LEU A 90 7.78 -39.44 3.00
CA LEU A 90 7.25 -40.64 2.37
C LEU A 90 7.29 -41.85 3.30
N LEU A 91 8.34 -41.99 4.11
CA LEU A 91 8.45 -43.07 5.11
C LEU A 91 7.40 -43.02 6.20
N GLY A 92 6.80 -41.84 6.47
CA GLY A 92 5.61 -41.67 7.31
C GLY A 92 5.81 -41.99 8.80
N ARG A 93 7.05 -42.11 9.30
CA ARG A 93 7.38 -42.50 10.69
C ARG A 93 7.87 -41.35 11.57
N LEU A 94 7.91 -40.13 11.04
CA LEU A 94 8.36 -38.96 11.82
C LEU A 94 7.38 -38.61 12.92
N ASP A 95 7.90 -38.21 14.08
CA ASP A 95 7.09 -37.54 15.09
C ASP A 95 6.57 -36.18 14.57
N ASP A 96 5.50 -35.67 15.19
CA ASP A 96 4.83 -34.45 14.74
C ASP A 96 5.77 -33.24 14.67
N TYR A 97 6.73 -33.12 15.62
CA TYR A 97 7.64 -32.00 15.64
C TYR A 97 8.64 -32.04 14.50
N THR A 98 9.31 -33.17 14.33
CA THR A 98 10.25 -33.39 13.21
C THR A 98 9.56 -33.27 11.87
N LYS A 99 8.35 -33.86 11.72
CA LYS A 99 7.52 -33.74 10.51
C LYS A 99 7.23 -32.27 10.19
N THR A 100 6.84 -31.49 11.22
CA THR A 100 6.55 -30.06 11.04
C THR A 100 7.78 -29.27 10.60
N GLN A 101 8.96 -29.60 11.13
CA GLN A 101 10.22 -28.98 10.71
C GLN A 101 10.56 -29.28 9.25
N ILE A 102 10.39 -30.53 8.81
CA ILE A 102 10.66 -30.92 7.42
C ILE A 102 9.68 -30.23 6.46
N LEU A 103 8.37 -30.21 6.77
CA LEU A 103 7.38 -29.49 6.00
C LEU A 103 7.72 -28.00 5.90
N PHE A 104 8.18 -27.37 7.00
CA PHE A 104 8.61 -25.98 7.00
C PHE A 104 9.84 -25.75 6.10
N VAL A 105 10.87 -26.59 6.20
CA VAL A 105 12.07 -26.51 5.36
C VAL A 105 11.70 -26.65 3.88
N LEU A 106 10.95 -27.69 3.53
CA LEU A 106 10.53 -27.92 2.14
C LEU A 106 9.67 -26.78 1.59
N SER A 107 8.68 -26.29 2.37
CA SER A 107 7.85 -25.17 1.92
C SER A 107 8.69 -23.90 1.68
N THR A 108 9.69 -23.67 2.52
CA THR A 108 10.62 -22.55 2.38
C THR A 108 11.49 -22.67 1.14
N ILE A 109 12.02 -23.87 0.87
CA ILE A 109 12.86 -24.14 -0.31
C ILE A 109 12.05 -24.00 -1.59
N TYR A 110 10.89 -24.63 -1.70
CA TYR A 110 10.02 -24.52 -2.88
C TYR A 110 9.60 -23.06 -3.12
N THR A 111 9.30 -22.33 -2.05
CA THR A 111 9.01 -20.90 -2.13
C THR A 111 10.23 -20.11 -2.61
N LYS A 112 11.43 -20.36 -2.06
CA LYS A 112 12.67 -19.69 -2.47
C LYS A 112 12.96 -19.90 -3.95
N LEU A 113 12.85 -21.15 -4.43
CA LEU A 113 13.08 -21.52 -5.82
C LEU A 113 11.97 -21.02 -6.79
N GLY A 114 10.79 -20.69 -6.27
CA GLY A 114 9.63 -20.35 -7.11
C GLY A 114 9.08 -21.55 -7.88
N LYS A 115 9.41 -22.76 -7.45
CA LYS A 115 8.96 -24.02 -8.07
C LYS A 115 7.91 -24.70 -7.19
N ASN A 116 6.96 -25.40 -7.82
CA ASN A 116 5.92 -26.15 -7.09
C ASN A 116 5.22 -25.32 -5.99
N LEU A 117 4.84 -24.07 -6.30
CA LEU A 117 4.28 -23.13 -5.33
C LEU A 117 3.01 -23.67 -4.66
N GLU A 118 2.20 -24.48 -5.34
CA GLU A 118 1.04 -25.16 -4.73
C GLU A 118 1.48 -26.12 -3.62
N LYS A 119 2.55 -26.91 -3.88
CA LYS A 119 3.13 -27.80 -2.86
C LYS A 119 3.72 -27.01 -1.69
N ALA A 120 4.41 -25.90 -1.99
CA ALA A 120 4.94 -25.00 -0.97
C ALA A 120 3.83 -24.48 -0.05
N LYS A 121 2.72 -24.00 -0.61
CA LYS A 121 1.55 -23.52 0.15
C LYS A 121 0.93 -24.62 1.00
N ASN A 122 0.75 -25.81 0.41
CA ASN A 122 0.19 -26.96 1.10
C ASN A 122 1.05 -27.36 2.30
N TYR A 123 2.37 -27.49 2.11
CA TYR A 123 3.29 -27.81 3.21
C TYR A 123 3.28 -26.74 4.31
N ALA A 124 3.27 -25.47 3.94
CA ALA A 124 3.16 -24.39 4.91
C ALA A 124 1.85 -24.45 5.72
N LEU A 125 0.72 -24.80 5.10
CA LEU A 125 -0.55 -25.00 5.81
C LEU A 125 -0.52 -26.24 6.71
N GLN A 126 0.14 -27.33 6.30
CA GLN A 126 0.33 -28.49 7.18
C GLN A 126 1.19 -28.13 8.41
N VAL A 127 2.21 -27.28 8.26
CA VAL A 127 2.97 -26.73 9.41
C VAL A 127 2.03 -26.03 10.37
N VAL A 128 1.15 -25.15 9.88
CA VAL A 128 0.18 -24.41 10.68
C VAL A 128 -0.76 -25.37 11.41
N GLU A 129 -1.28 -26.37 10.71
CA GLU A 129 -2.25 -27.33 11.28
C GLU A 129 -1.61 -28.20 12.36
N LEU A 130 -0.44 -28.81 12.07
CA LEU A 130 0.28 -29.61 13.05
C LEU A 130 0.67 -28.79 14.29
N ALA A 131 1.15 -27.58 14.08
CA ALA A 131 1.50 -26.68 15.18
C ALA A 131 0.28 -26.36 16.04
N ARG A 132 -0.86 -26.03 15.43
CA ARG A 132 -2.12 -25.72 16.11
C ARG A 132 -2.65 -26.89 16.94
N VAL A 133 -2.62 -28.10 16.38
CA VAL A 133 -3.10 -29.31 17.07
C VAL A 133 -2.20 -29.66 18.27
N ASN A 134 -0.91 -29.34 18.19
CA ASN A 134 0.06 -29.73 19.20
C ASN A 134 0.37 -28.62 20.22
N GLU A 135 0.04 -27.36 19.95
CA GLU A 135 0.30 -26.21 20.83
C GLU A 135 -0.28 -26.39 22.24
N GLY A 136 -1.48 -26.98 22.34
CA GLY A 136 -2.15 -27.24 23.62
C GLY A 136 -1.77 -28.55 24.28
N LYS A 137 -0.97 -29.42 23.65
CA LYS A 137 -0.59 -30.70 24.20
C LYS A 137 0.61 -30.59 25.14
N LYS A 138 0.55 -31.19 26.32
CA LYS A 138 1.73 -31.32 27.18
C LYS A 138 2.71 -32.29 26.53
N SER A 139 3.93 -31.84 26.26
CA SER A 139 5.03 -32.64 25.74
C SER A 139 6.26 -32.47 26.63
N ALA A 140 7.00 -33.53 26.82
CA ALA A 140 8.28 -33.49 27.51
C ALA A 140 9.41 -32.85 26.68
N THR A 141 9.22 -32.80 25.33
CA THR A 141 10.30 -32.41 24.40
C THR A 141 10.02 -31.11 23.65
N THR A 142 8.76 -30.66 23.61
CA THR A 142 8.37 -29.48 22.80
C THR A 142 7.44 -28.55 23.58
N THR A 143 7.79 -27.28 23.68
CA THR A 143 7.01 -26.28 24.42
C THR A 143 5.91 -25.67 23.55
N THR A 144 4.88 -25.12 24.19
CA THR A 144 3.82 -24.31 23.53
C THR A 144 4.42 -23.18 22.69
N ASP A 145 5.44 -22.49 23.20
CA ASP A 145 6.12 -21.40 22.47
C ASP A 145 6.79 -21.88 21.17
N GLN A 146 7.38 -23.08 21.17
CA GLN A 146 7.96 -23.67 19.96
C GLN A 146 6.88 -23.96 18.91
N TRP A 147 5.74 -24.49 19.30
CA TRP A 147 4.61 -24.73 18.42
C TRP A 147 4.02 -23.41 17.87
N SER A 148 3.81 -22.41 18.73
CA SER A 148 3.37 -21.08 18.31
C SER A 148 4.34 -20.48 17.28
N LYS A 149 5.65 -20.55 17.50
CA LYS A 149 6.67 -20.06 16.56
C LYS A 149 6.62 -20.79 15.22
N LEU A 150 6.45 -22.12 15.23
CA LEU A 150 6.28 -22.90 13.99
C LEU A 150 5.00 -22.52 13.26
N MET A 151 3.89 -22.33 13.98
CA MET A 151 2.62 -21.86 13.38
C MET A 151 2.79 -20.48 12.73
N GLY A 152 3.41 -19.54 13.41
CA GLY A 152 3.70 -18.22 12.88
C GLY A 152 4.62 -18.26 11.66
N ALA A 153 5.66 -19.11 11.69
CA ALA A 153 6.58 -19.34 10.57
C ALA A 153 5.87 -20.01 9.37
N GLY A 154 4.97 -20.94 9.63
CA GLY A 154 4.13 -21.56 8.61
C GLY A 154 3.26 -20.53 7.88
N TYR A 155 2.57 -19.65 8.61
CA TYR A 155 1.82 -18.55 8.00
C TYR A 155 2.72 -17.60 7.19
N TYR A 156 3.92 -17.30 7.67
CA TYR A 156 4.87 -16.45 6.96
C TYR A 156 5.29 -17.07 5.62
N THR A 157 5.69 -18.34 5.63
CA THR A 157 6.10 -19.05 4.40
C THR A 157 4.92 -19.23 3.44
N HIS A 158 3.72 -19.51 3.96
CA HIS A 158 2.50 -19.56 3.16
C HIS A 158 2.23 -18.22 2.46
N ALA A 159 2.37 -17.10 3.19
CA ALA A 159 2.23 -15.76 2.61
C ALA A 159 3.24 -15.50 1.49
N GLN A 160 4.51 -15.88 1.70
CA GLN A 160 5.56 -15.72 0.68
C GLN A 160 5.28 -16.56 -0.57
N ALA A 161 4.80 -17.81 -0.40
CA ALA A 161 4.42 -18.66 -1.52
C ALA A 161 3.22 -18.08 -2.29
N GLN A 162 2.21 -17.59 -1.59
CA GLN A 162 1.06 -16.88 -2.18
C GLN A 162 1.48 -15.61 -2.91
N GLU A 163 2.39 -14.81 -2.35
CA GLU A 163 2.92 -13.62 -3.01
C GLU A 163 3.61 -13.96 -4.33
N LYS A 164 4.46 -15.00 -4.33
CA LYS A 164 5.12 -15.48 -5.55
C LYS A 164 4.11 -16.03 -6.58
N ALA A 165 3.05 -16.66 -6.11
CA ALA A 165 1.93 -17.13 -6.94
C ALA A 165 0.97 -16.00 -7.37
N LYS A 166 1.26 -14.72 -7.03
CA LYS A 166 0.40 -13.56 -7.31
C LYS A 166 -0.98 -13.58 -6.61
N GLN A 167 -1.12 -14.39 -5.59
CA GLN A 167 -2.32 -14.50 -4.74
C GLN A 167 -2.28 -13.45 -3.62
N LEU A 168 -2.25 -12.16 -4.01
CA LEU A 168 -1.91 -11.04 -3.11
C LEU A 168 -2.86 -10.90 -1.90
N LYS A 169 -4.17 -11.15 -2.07
CA LYS A 169 -5.15 -11.08 -0.97
C LYS A 169 -4.86 -12.14 0.09
N GLY A 170 -4.62 -13.37 -0.35
CA GLY A 170 -4.23 -14.47 0.54
C GLY A 170 -2.91 -14.17 1.26
N ALA A 171 -1.92 -13.63 0.53
CA ALA A 171 -0.63 -13.27 1.08
C ALA A 171 -0.76 -12.22 2.20
N ALA A 172 -1.54 -11.16 1.99
CA ALA A 172 -1.80 -10.16 3.02
C ALA A 172 -2.41 -10.78 4.29
N SER A 173 -3.47 -11.60 4.14
CA SER A 173 -4.11 -12.28 5.26
C SER A 173 -3.13 -13.20 6.02
N SER A 174 -2.31 -13.96 5.30
CA SER A 174 -1.34 -14.87 5.92
C SER A 174 -0.21 -14.12 6.63
N TYR A 175 0.28 -13.00 6.07
CA TYR A 175 1.24 -12.12 6.74
C TYR A 175 0.68 -11.53 8.04
N ILE A 176 -0.58 -11.09 8.04
CA ILE A 176 -1.25 -10.56 9.24
C ILE A 176 -1.33 -11.63 10.34
N ARG A 177 -1.75 -12.86 9.97
CA ARG A 177 -1.78 -13.98 10.92
C ARG A 177 -0.40 -14.29 11.48
N SER A 178 0.63 -14.31 10.63
CA SER A 178 2.01 -14.50 11.04
C SER A 178 2.47 -13.41 12.03
N TYR A 179 2.17 -12.14 11.73
CA TYR A 179 2.53 -11.04 12.61
C TYR A 179 1.85 -11.13 13.98
N ASN A 180 0.59 -11.52 14.02
CA ASN A 180 -0.14 -11.66 15.29
C ASN A 180 0.54 -12.64 16.25
N ILE A 181 1.24 -13.64 15.72
CA ILE A 181 1.95 -14.64 16.47
C ILE A 181 3.40 -14.22 16.73
N LEU A 182 4.16 -13.90 15.67
CA LEU A 182 5.61 -13.71 15.75
C LEU A 182 6.03 -12.32 16.20
N LYS A 183 5.15 -11.31 16.05
CA LYS A 183 5.44 -9.88 16.32
C LYS A 183 6.74 -9.37 15.65
N ASN A 184 7.10 -9.95 14.51
CA ASN A 184 8.32 -9.60 13.78
C ASN A 184 8.09 -8.37 12.89
N PRO A 185 8.83 -7.25 13.11
CA PRO A 185 8.66 -6.02 12.32
C PRO A 185 8.94 -6.17 10.82
N GLN A 186 9.71 -7.19 10.41
CA GLN A 186 9.98 -7.45 8.99
C GLN A 186 8.66 -7.72 8.22
N ILE A 187 7.67 -8.33 8.87
CA ILE A 187 6.36 -8.62 8.28
C ILE A 187 5.63 -7.32 7.88
N GLY A 188 5.84 -6.23 8.64
CA GLY A 188 5.31 -4.92 8.27
C GLY A 188 5.81 -4.43 6.90
N LYS A 189 7.09 -4.67 6.59
CA LYS A 189 7.66 -4.34 5.27
C LYS A 189 7.07 -5.20 4.15
N ASP A 190 6.85 -6.48 4.42
CA ASP A 190 6.26 -7.40 3.46
C ASP A 190 4.77 -7.04 3.22
N LEU A 191 4.03 -6.70 4.27
CA LEU A 191 2.66 -6.18 4.18
C LEU A 191 2.58 -4.88 3.38
N LYS A 192 3.49 -3.94 3.62
CA LYS A 192 3.58 -2.69 2.85
C LYS A 192 3.78 -2.99 1.36
N LYS A 193 4.68 -3.91 1.02
CA LYS A 193 4.94 -4.33 -0.36
C LYS A 193 3.70 -4.93 -1.02
N VAL A 194 3.04 -5.87 -0.34
CA VAL A 194 1.81 -6.51 -0.83
C VAL A 194 0.67 -5.50 -0.92
N GLY A 195 0.54 -4.62 0.07
CA GLY A 195 -0.45 -3.53 0.08
C GLY A 195 -0.32 -2.61 -1.14
N LYS A 196 0.93 -2.23 -1.52
CA LYS A 196 1.18 -1.44 -2.73
C LYS A 196 0.71 -2.17 -4.00
N ALA A 197 0.96 -3.48 -4.09
CA ALA A 197 0.49 -4.28 -5.21
C ALA A 197 -1.05 -4.36 -5.25
N LEU A 198 -1.70 -4.61 -4.11
CA LEU A 198 -3.16 -4.60 -3.98
C LEU A 198 -3.76 -3.25 -4.38
N TYR A 199 -3.16 -2.14 -3.93
CA TYR A 199 -3.58 -0.79 -4.29
C TYR A 199 -3.47 -0.54 -5.80
N LYS A 200 -2.36 -0.94 -6.41
CA LYS A 200 -2.16 -0.83 -7.86
C LYS A 200 -3.23 -1.59 -8.66
N PHE A 201 -3.63 -2.75 -8.19
CA PHE A 201 -4.71 -3.55 -8.78
C PHE A 201 -6.11 -3.13 -8.33
N LYS A 202 -6.25 -2.00 -7.60
CA LYS A 202 -7.52 -1.43 -7.12
C LYS A 202 -8.29 -2.33 -6.13
N PHE A 203 -7.63 -3.28 -5.48
CA PHE A 203 -8.19 -4.08 -4.39
C PHE A 203 -8.12 -3.29 -3.08
N TYR A 204 -8.83 -2.15 -3.03
CA TYR A 204 -8.66 -1.17 -1.96
C TYR A 204 -9.04 -1.67 -0.57
N LYS A 205 -10.04 -2.56 -0.45
CA LYS A 205 -10.41 -3.15 0.84
C LYS A 205 -9.28 -4.01 1.43
N ASP A 206 -8.69 -4.87 0.60
CA ASP A 206 -7.58 -5.74 1.03
C ASP A 206 -6.29 -4.91 1.26
N ALA A 207 -6.08 -3.87 0.46
CA ALA A 207 -4.97 -2.93 0.63
C ALA A 207 -5.10 -2.11 1.93
N GLU A 208 -6.31 -1.70 2.31
CA GLU A 208 -6.57 -0.96 3.55
C GLU A 208 -6.09 -1.75 4.76
N GLU A 209 -6.48 -3.01 4.87
CA GLU A 209 -6.10 -3.86 5.99
C GLU A 209 -4.57 -4.11 6.01
N ALA A 210 -3.97 -4.38 4.85
CA ALA A 210 -2.52 -4.56 4.73
C ALA A 210 -1.75 -3.30 5.18
N PHE A 211 -2.18 -2.10 4.74
CA PHE A 211 -1.52 -0.86 5.12
C PHE A 211 -1.81 -0.43 6.55
N ARG A 212 -3.02 -0.71 7.08
CA ARG A 212 -3.35 -0.47 8.49
C ARG A 212 -2.36 -1.19 9.39
N VAL A 213 -2.20 -2.50 9.17
CA VAL A 213 -1.28 -3.32 9.97
C VAL A 213 0.18 -2.94 9.70
N ALA A 214 0.56 -2.66 8.45
CA ALA A 214 1.91 -2.19 8.14
C ALA A 214 2.24 -0.87 8.85
N TYR A 215 1.30 0.08 8.90
CA TYR A 215 1.47 1.35 9.59
C TYR A 215 1.54 1.18 11.11
N GLU A 216 0.73 0.31 11.70
CA GLU A 216 0.80 -0.03 13.13
C GLU A 216 2.17 -0.62 13.52
N ILE A 217 2.78 -1.41 12.62
CA ILE A 217 4.08 -2.04 12.86
C ILE A 217 5.25 -1.08 12.66
N LEU A 218 5.22 -0.33 11.56
CA LEU A 218 6.38 0.45 11.09
C LEU A 218 6.34 1.91 11.55
N GLY A 219 5.14 2.48 11.74
CA GLY A 219 4.96 3.90 12.07
C GLY A 219 5.46 4.86 10.99
N ASP A 220 5.87 4.35 9.79
CA ASP A 220 6.50 5.17 8.78
C ASP A 220 5.48 5.98 7.95
N TYR A 221 5.95 7.11 7.46
CA TYR A 221 5.15 8.04 6.66
C TYR A 221 4.53 7.37 5.43
N GLU A 222 5.29 6.51 4.73
CA GLU A 222 4.84 5.88 3.50
C GLU A 222 3.65 4.95 3.74
N SER A 223 3.74 4.08 4.76
CA SER A 223 2.63 3.19 5.15
C SER A 223 1.39 3.97 5.55
N GLY A 224 1.55 5.05 6.34
CA GLY A 224 0.47 5.94 6.73
C GLY A 224 -0.18 6.64 5.54
N SER A 225 0.63 7.12 4.59
CA SER A 225 0.13 7.78 3.37
C SER A 225 -0.70 6.83 2.51
N TYR A 226 -0.21 5.60 2.28
CA TYR A 226 -0.98 4.61 1.54
C TYR A 226 -2.25 4.17 2.29
N TYR A 227 -2.20 4.05 3.62
CA TYR A 227 -3.38 3.75 4.43
C TYR A 227 -4.45 4.82 4.26
N SER A 228 -4.08 6.10 4.41
CA SER A 228 -4.99 7.24 4.25
C SER A 228 -5.59 7.30 2.83
N LYS A 229 -4.76 7.10 1.80
CA LYS A 229 -5.23 7.03 0.40
C LYS A 229 -6.21 5.89 0.18
N THR A 230 -5.99 4.76 0.83
CA THR A 230 -6.85 3.58 0.70
C THR A 230 -8.20 3.81 1.38
N LEU A 231 -8.19 4.44 2.56
CA LEU A 231 -9.41 4.91 3.23
C LEU A 231 -10.23 5.84 2.33
N PHE A 232 -9.55 6.82 1.70
CA PHE A 232 -10.19 7.73 0.75
C PHE A 232 -10.82 6.98 -0.43
N LYS A 233 -10.10 6.01 -1.03
CA LYS A 233 -10.62 5.17 -2.13
C LYS A 233 -11.78 4.28 -1.72
N ASN A 234 -11.85 3.87 -0.46
CA ASN A 234 -12.95 3.12 0.13
C ASN A 234 -14.10 4.00 0.63
N ASN A 235 -14.11 5.30 0.28
CA ASN A 235 -15.11 6.30 0.66
C ASN A 235 -15.20 6.56 2.19
N LYS A 236 -14.16 6.23 2.95
CA LYS A 236 -14.02 6.53 4.38
C LYS A 236 -13.33 7.89 4.58
N LYS A 237 -13.94 8.96 4.02
CA LYS A 237 -13.29 10.26 3.87
C LYS A 237 -12.98 10.93 5.20
N THR A 238 -13.87 10.84 6.18
CA THR A 238 -13.66 11.41 7.52
C THR A 238 -12.46 10.78 8.23
N GLU A 239 -12.34 9.46 8.14
CA GLU A 239 -11.21 8.74 8.72
C GLU A 239 -9.92 9.05 7.94
N ALA A 240 -9.98 9.08 6.61
CA ALA A 240 -8.85 9.45 5.76
C ALA A 240 -8.32 10.87 6.11
N LEU A 241 -9.22 11.84 6.31
CA LEU A 241 -8.85 13.21 6.68
C LEU A 241 -8.02 13.22 7.95
N LYS A 242 -8.47 12.57 9.01
CA LYS A 242 -7.75 12.48 10.30
C LYS A 242 -6.31 11.96 10.13
N TYR A 243 -6.12 10.91 9.32
CA TYR A 243 -4.78 10.37 9.09
C TYR A 243 -3.94 11.27 8.17
N PHE A 244 -4.53 11.89 7.16
CA PHE A 244 -3.82 12.85 6.31
C PHE A 244 -3.36 14.07 7.11
N GLU A 245 -4.19 14.65 7.96
CA GLU A 245 -3.82 15.77 8.83
C GLU A 245 -2.66 15.41 9.77
N LYS A 246 -2.72 14.23 10.39
CA LYS A 246 -1.63 13.72 11.23
C LYS A 246 -0.33 13.61 10.43
N LEU A 247 -0.38 13.06 9.22
CA LEU A 247 0.81 12.96 8.37
C LEU A 247 1.33 14.33 7.94
N TYR A 248 0.42 15.23 7.58
CA TYR A 248 0.78 16.58 7.16
C TYR A 248 1.42 17.41 8.29
N SER A 249 1.02 17.17 9.54
CA SER A 249 1.64 17.81 10.70
C SER A 249 3.08 17.35 10.93
N THR A 250 3.41 16.11 10.57
CA THR A 250 4.77 15.55 10.71
C THR A 250 5.68 15.88 9.54
N GLN A 251 5.13 15.85 8.33
CA GLN A 251 5.85 16.11 7.09
C GLN A 251 4.94 16.78 6.07
N LYS A 252 5.28 18.01 5.68
CA LYS A 252 4.56 18.75 4.66
C LYS A 252 4.74 18.07 3.29
N SER A 253 3.63 17.59 2.73
CA SER A 253 3.59 16.94 1.43
C SER A 253 2.46 17.51 0.59
N GLY A 254 2.78 17.95 -0.62
CA GLY A 254 1.79 18.48 -1.55
C GLY A 254 0.72 17.45 -1.92
N GLU A 255 1.09 16.16 -2.03
CA GLU A 255 0.11 15.10 -2.28
C GLU A 255 -0.87 14.96 -1.11
N VAL A 256 -0.38 14.98 0.13
CA VAL A 256 -1.24 14.89 1.32
C VAL A 256 -2.11 16.13 1.46
N ALA A 257 -1.54 17.33 1.24
CA ALA A 257 -2.32 18.59 1.23
C ALA A 257 -3.44 18.55 0.19
N PHE A 258 -3.17 17.98 -0.99
CA PHE A 258 -4.19 17.83 -2.04
C PHE A 258 -5.36 16.96 -1.59
N TYR A 259 -5.11 15.80 -0.95
CA TYR A 259 -6.18 14.96 -0.44
C TYR A 259 -6.97 15.64 0.69
N ILE A 260 -6.31 16.33 1.61
CA ILE A 260 -6.99 17.12 2.65
C ILE A 260 -7.89 18.17 1.99
N GLY A 261 -7.34 18.96 1.06
CA GLY A 261 -8.06 20.00 0.36
C GLY A 261 -9.30 19.49 -0.40
N ILE A 262 -9.20 18.34 -1.08
CA ILE A 262 -10.35 17.72 -1.76
C ILE A 262 -11.44 17.32 -0.76
N ILE A 263 -11.08 16.68 0.35
CA ILE A 263 -12.06 16.21 1.35
C ILE A 263 -12.76 17.41 1.97
N LEU A 264 -12.02 18.47 2.34
CA LEU A 264 -12.57 19.69 2.91
C LEU A 264 -13.44 20.45 1.88
N ALA A 265 -13.03 20.50 0.60
CA ALA A 265 -13.83 21.10 -0.46
C ALA A 265 -15.18 20.38 -0.68
N GLU A 266 -15.21 19.05 -0.52
CA GLU A 266 -16.47 18.32 -0.54
C GLU A 266 -17.32 18.61 0.71
N ASN A 267 -16.71 18.73 1.87
CA ASN A 267 -17.38 19.08 3.12
C ASN A 267 -17.95 20.51 3.06
N ALA A 268 -17.25 21.45 2.42
CA ALA A 268 -17.66 22.83 2.25
C ALA A 268 -19.02 23.01 1.54
N LYS A 269 -19.45 22.01 0.76
CA LYS A 269 -20.79 21.99 0.14
C LYS A 269 -21.92 21.91 1.19
N LYS A 270 -21.62 21.35 2.38
CA LYS A 270 -22.58 21.21 3.48
C LYS A 270 -22.30 22.22 4.59
N ASP A 271 -21.04 22.55 4.80
CA ASP A 271 -20.57 23.50 5.81
C ASP A 271 -19.58 24.47 5.16
N PRO A 272 -20.05 25.65 4.72
CA PRO A 272 -19.21 26.66 4.09
C PRO A 272 -18.05 27.16 4.98
N SER A 273 -18.12 26.99 6.30
CA SER A 273 -17.10 27.48 7.23
C SER A 273 -15.71 26.84 6.98
N VAL A 274 -15.67 25.61 6.41
CA VAL A 274 -14.41 24.91 6.10
C VAL A 274 -13.81 25.29 4.73
N SER A 275 -14.48 26.15 3.93
CA SER A 275 -14.02 26.56 2.59
C SER A 275 -12.64 27.19 2.61
N LYS A 276 -12.39 28.09 3.57
CA LYS A 276 -11.10 28.79 3.70
C LYS A 276 -9.95 27.82 3.99
N GLU A 277 -10.19 26.83 4.82
CA GLU A 277 -9.21 25.81 5.13
C GLU A 277 -8.94 24.92 3.90
N ALA A 278 -9.98 24.49 3.18
CA ALA A 278 -9.87 23.74 1.94
C ALA A 278 -9.03 24.48 0.89
N ILE A 279 -9.30 25.79 0.69
CA ILE A 279 -8.54 26.64 -0.23
C ILE A 279 -7.06 26.66 0.19
N THR A 280 -6.79 26.86 1.49
CA THR A 280 -5.40 26.88 2.00
C THR A 280 -4.64 25.61 1.65
N TYR A 281 -5.19 24.43 1.94
CA TYR A 281 -4.53 23.16 1.62
C TYR A 281 -4.38 22.94 0.11
N LEU A 282 -5.36 23.33 -0.70
CA LEU A 282 -5.28 23.23 -2.16
C LEU A 282 -4.19 24.17 -2.71
N LEU A 283 -4.06 25.39 -2.19
CA LEU A 283 -2.99 26.30 -2.59
C LEU A 283 -1.61 25.77 -2.16
N GLU A 284 -1.46 25.27 -0.92
CA GLU A 284 -0.22 24.60 -0.49
C GLU A 284 0.12 23.42 -1.39
N ALA A 285 -0.87 22.60 -1.78
CA ALA A 285 -0.70 21.51 -2.71
C ALA A 285 -0.23 21.95 -4.10
N SER A 286 -0.75 23.07 -4.59
CA SER A 286 -0.36 23.61 -5.90
C SER A 286 1.13 24.00 -5.98
N TYR A 287 1.73 24.38 -4.88
CA TYR A 287 3.15 24.72 -4.80
C TYR A 287 4.04 23.50 -4.49
N LEU A 288 3.56 22.59 -3.63
CA LEU A 288 4.36 21.47 -3.13
C LEU A 288 4.26 20.19 -3.97
N SER A 289 3.30 20.07 -4.89
CA SER A 289 3.06 18.88 -5.70
C SER A 289 2.99 19.20 -7.19
N PRO A 290 4.09 19.11 -7.94
CA PRO A 290 4.08 19.38 -9.37
C PRO A 290 3.01 18.58 -10.14
N SER A 291 2.78 17.32 -9.76
CA SER A 291 1.80 16.45 -10.40
C SER A 291 0.33 16.84 -10.16
N ASN A 292 0.06 17.61 -9.13
CA ASN A 292 -1.29 18.06 -8.77
C ASN A 292 -1.45 19.58 -8.85
N SER A 293 -0.39 20.32 -9.21
CA SER A 293 -0.34 21.77 -9.14
C SER A 293 -1.52 22.46 -9.82
N GLU A 294 -1.72 22.20 -11.11
CA GLU A 294 -2.79 22.79 -11.90
C GLU A 294 -4.17 22.43 -11.34
N LYS A 295 -4.40 21.15 -11.06
CA LYS A 295 -5.69 20.68 -10.53
C LYS A 295 -6.00 21.26 -9.15
N ALA A 296 -5.00 21.34 -8.28
CA ALA A 296 -5.15 21.91 -6.95
C ALA A 296 -5.48 23.41 -7.04
N ARG A 297 -4.77 24.14 -7.90
CA ARG A 297 -5.01 25.57 -8.13
C ARG A 297 -6.41 25.82 -8.68
N SER A 298 -6.84 25.09 -9.71
CA SER A 298 -8.17 25.21 -10.31
C SER A 298 -9.29 24.91 -9.30
N LEU A 299 -9.12 23.91 -8.44
CA LEU A 299 -10.08 23.61 -7.38
C LEU A 299 -10.13 24.72 -6.31
N ALA A 300 -8.97 25.25 -5.91
CA ALA A 300 -8.89 26.37 -4.95
C ALA A 300 -9.58 27.61 -5.51
N GLU A 301 -9.31 27.94 -6.76
CA GLU A 301 -9.91 29.06 -7.48
C GLU A 301 -11.43 28.92 -7.59
N SER A 302 -11.91 27.77 -8.02
CA SER A 302 -13.35 27.47 -8.10
C SER A 302 -14.01 27.60 -6.72
N LEU A 303 -13.40 27.06 -5.67
CA LEU A 303 -13.95 27.15 -4.31
C LEU A 303 -13.96 28.58 -3.79
N PHE A 304 -12.92 29.37 -4.08
CA PHE A 304 -12.84 30.77 -3.71
C PHE A 304 -13.97 31.60 -4.34
N PHE A 305 -14.18 31.46 -5.67
CA PHE A 305 -15.21 32.23 -6.36
C PHE A 305 -16.66 31.77 -6.07
N HIS A 306 -16.83 30.66 -5.35
CA HIS A 306 -18.12 30.24 -4.78
C HIS A 306 -18.25 30.54 -3.29
N SER A 307 -17.22 31.12 -2.65
CA SER A 307 -17.24 31.46 -1.23
C SER A 307 -17.85 32.86 -0.99
N GLU A 308 -18.14 33.14 0.29
CA GLU A 308 -18.61 34.46 0.71
C GLU A 308 -17.60 35.58 0.42
N GLU A 309 -16.30 35.30 0.40
CA GLU A 309 -15.22 36.26 0.11
C GLU A 309 -15.28 36.84 -1.31
N ALA A 310 -15.91 36.08 -2.24
CA ALA A 310 -16.14 36.46 -3.63
C ALA A 310 -17.64 36.49 -3.98
N ALA A 311 -18.50 36.81 -3.01
CA ALA A 311 -19.93 36.84 -3.19
C ALA A 311 -20.35 37.70 -4.41
N GLY A 312 -21.20 37.16 -5.26
CA GLY A 312 -21.66 37.80 -6.49
C GLY A 312 -20.72 37.67 -7.70
N TYR A 313 -19.57 37.01 -7.61
CA TYR A 313 -18.65 36.88 -8.75
C TYR A 313 -19.28 36.12 -9.92
N ASN A 314 -19.94 34.99 -9.64
CA ASN A 314 -20.54 34.17 -10.69
C ASN A 314 -21.76 34.84 -11.35
N GLU A 315 -22.53 35.63 -10.59
CA GLU A 315 -23.63 36.47 -11.10
C GLU A 315 -23.08 37.54 -12.03
N LYS A 316 -21.97 38.19 -11.67
CA LYS A 316 -21.28 39.18 -12.50
C LYS A 316 -20.71 38.59 -13.79
N VAL A 317 -20.18 37.35 -13.74
CA VAL A 317 -19.72 36.62 -14.94
C VAL A 317 -20.89 36.41 -15.90
N LYS A 318 -22.05 35.98 -15.40
CA LYS A 318 -23.25 35.80 -16.23
C LYS A 318 -23.78 37.12 -16.82
N GLU A 319 -23.82 38.17 -15.99
CA GLU A 319 -24.24 39.51 -16.41
C GLU A 319 -23.31 40.05 -17.50
N LEU A 320 -21.99 39.95 -17.30
CA LEU A 320 -20.99 40.37 -18.28
C LEU A 320 -21.15 39.64 -19.61
N THR A 321 -21.32 38.30 -19.56
CA THR A 321 -21.53 37.50 -20.78
C THR A 321 -22.78 37.96 -21.55
N GLY A 322 -23.89 38.24 -20.82
CA GLY A 322 -25.13 38.71 -21.45
C GLY A 322 -25.00 40.12 -22.03
N LEU A 323 -24.31 41.03 -21.34
CA LEU A 323 -24.07 42.38 -21.82
C LEU A 323 -23.10 42.40 -23.00
N SER A 324 -22.06 41.61 -23.00
CA SER A 324 -21.11 41.50 -24.12
C SER A 324 -21.78 41.00 -25.37
N LYS A 325 -22.64 39.97 -25.24
CA LYS A 325 -23.43 39.48 -26.37
C LYS A 325 -24.40 40.54 -26.93
N LYS A 326 -25.06 41.26 -26.02
CA LYS A 326 -25.96 42.36 -26.41
C LYS A 326 -25.20 43.49 -27.12
N LEU A 327 -23.99 43.82 -26.65
CA LEU A 327 -23.16 44.82 -27.30
C LEU A 327 -22.72 44.40 -28.70
N GLU A 328 -22.35 43.13 -28.85
CA GLU A 328 -21.98 42.53 -30.15
C GLU A 328 -23.17 42.62 -31.12
N GLU A 329 -24.38 42.14 -30.74
CA GLU A 329 -25.61 42.21 -31.54
C GLU A 329 -25.97 43.67 -31.92
N MET A 330 -25.84 44.60 -30.98
CA MET A 330 -26.14 46.03 -31.26
C MET A 330 -25.12 46.64 -32.24
N THR A 331 -23.81 46.28 -32.08
CA THR A 331 -22.75 46.78 -32.95
C THR A 331 -22.92 46.23 -34.39
N GLU A 332 -23.29 44.96 -34.53
CA GLU A 332 -23.59 44.34 -35.82
C GLU A 332 -24.75 45.04 -36.50
N LEU A 333 -25.89 45.22 -35.81
CA LEU A 333 -27.06 45.91 -36.34
C LEU A 333 -26.78 47.37 -36.70
N PHE A 334 -25.96 48.06 -35.89
CA PHE A 334 -25.53 49.43 -36.19
C PHE A 334 -24.73 49.49 -37.51
N ASN A 335 -23.79 48.58 -37.68
CA ASN A 335 -22.97 48.49 -38.89
C ASN A 335 -23.79 48.11 -40.12
N GLU A 336 -24.76 47.18 -40.01
CA GLU A 336 -25.64 46.80 -41.07
C GLU A 336 -26.51 47.97 -41.56
N ASN A 337 -26.99 48.82 -40.64
CA ASN A 337 -27.93 49.93 -41.00
C ASN A 337 -27.18 51.18 -41.46
N PHE A 338 -26.01 51.45 -40.90
CA PHE A 338 -25.34 52.74 -41.05
C PHE A 338 -23.85 52.66 -41.46
N GLY A 339 -23.21 51.48 -41.44
CA GLY A 339 -21.76 51.32 -41.62
C GLY A 339 -21.24 51.77 -42.98
N ASP A 340 -22.04 51.66 -44.04
CA ASP A 340 -21.64 52.04 -45.40
C ASP A 340 -22.12 53.44 -45.81
N LYS A 341 -22.81 54.20 -44.95
CA LYS A 341 -23.33 55.54 -45.26
C LYS A 341 -22.34 56.63 -44.90
N GLN A 342 -22.14 57.58 -45.81
CA GLN A 342 -21.32 58.79 -45.54
C GLN A 342 -22.19 59.82 -44.79
N GLU A 343 -21.57 60.71 -44.00
CA GLU A 343 -22.25 61.65 -43.14
C GLU A 343 -23.15 62.65 -43.87
N ASP A 344 -22.77 62.99 -45.13
CA ASP A 344 -23.52 63.85 -46.02
C ASP A 344 -24.73 63.19 -46.71
N GLU A 345 -24.78 61.84 -46.67
CA GLU A 345 -25.87 61.06 -47.20
C GLU A 345 -27.00 60.83 -46.16
N LEU A 346 -26.77 61.18 -44.89
CA LEU A 346 -27.69 60.91 -43.77
C LEU A 346 -28.74 62.01 -43.63
N SER A 347 -30.01 61.60 -43.57
CA SER A 347 -31.12 62.51 -43.23
C SER A 347 -31.04 62.92 -41.75
N ASP A 348 -31.68 64.05 -41.39
CA ASP A 348 -31.75 64.53 -40.01
C ASP A 348 -32.40 63.50 -39.05
N LYS A 349 -33.26 62.63 -39.56
CA LYS A 349 -33.86 61.57 -38.79
C LYS A 349 -32.83 60.45 -38.50
N GLU A 350 -32.05 60.07 -39.50
CA GLU A 350 -31.01 59.04 -39.37
C GLU A 350 -29.88 59.53 -38.46
N LYS A 351 -29.50 60.79 -38.50
CA LYS A 351 -28.51 61.38 -37.59
C LYS A 351 -28.94 61.27 -36.11
N LYS A 352 -30.23 61.57 -35.81
CA LYS A 352 -30.78 61.40 -34.47
C LYS A 352 -30.86 59.94 -34.05
N GLU A 353 -31.13 59.03 -34.98
CA GLU A 353 -31.15 57.59 -34.70
C GLU A 353 -29.76 57.06 -34.42
N ILE A 354 -28.75 57.43 -35.18
CA ILE A 354 -27.34 57.14 -34.92
C ILE A 354 -26.90 57.67 -33.57
N GLU A 355 -27.21 58.90 -33.22
CA GLU A 355 -26.89 59.48 -31.93
C GLU A 355 -27.52 58.70 -30.77
N SER A 356 -28.73 58.21 -30.91
CA SER A 356 -29.42 57.32 -29.97
C SER A 356 -28.71 55.99 -29.79
N TRP A 357 -28.35 55.35 -30.92
CA TRP A 357 -27.62 54.07 -30.92
C TRP A 357 -26.25 54.16 -30.26
N LEU A 358 -25.48 55.17 -30.62
CA LEU A 358 -24.18 55.43 -30.04
C LEU A 358 -24.27 55.64 -28.50
N LYS A 359 -25.28 56.39 -28.05
CA LYS A 359 -25.52 56.58 -26.60
C LYS A 359 -25.86 55.27 -25.88
N ASP A 360 -26.63 54.39 -26.53
CA ASP A 360 -26.96 53.08 -25.94
C ASP A 360 -25.78 52.14 -25.91
N ILE A 361 -24.95 52.13 -26.96
CA ILE A 361 -23.68 51.41 -27.03
C ILE A 361 -22.74 51.89 -25.93
N GLU A 362 -22.49 53.23 -25.82
CA GLU A 362 -21.65 53.79 -24.78
C GLU A 362 -22.15 53.44 -23.36
N ALA A 363 -23.46 53.42 -23.15
CA ALA A 363 -24.05 53.02 -21.86
C ALA A 363 -23.81 51.53 -21.53
N LEU A 364 -23.84 50.64 -22.55
CA LEU A 364 -23.52 49.23 -22.38
C LEU A 364 -22.04 49.01 -22.11
N GLU A 365 -21.16 49.67 -22.84
CA GLU A 365 -19.71 49.61 -22.62
C GLU A 365 -19.34 50.11 -21.22
N ALA A 366 -19.96 51.21 -20.75
CA ALA A 366 -19.73 51.70 -19.39
C ALA A 366 -20.15 50.67 -18.30
N LYS A 367 -21.28 49.96 -18.53
CA LYS A 367 -21.71 48.88 -17.62
C LYS A 367 -20.75 47.70 -17.64
N ILE A 368 -20.32 47.25 -18.82
CA ILE A 368 -19.35 46.19 -18.99
C ILE A 368 -18.07 46.53 -18.22
N LYS A 369 -17.48 47.70 -18.48
CA LYS A 369 -16.26 48.20 -17.83
C LYS A 369 -16.40 48.27 -16.30
N LYS A 370 -17.56 48.65 -15.78
CA LYS A 370 -17.81 48.66 -14.33
C LYS A 370 -17.76 47.22 -13.76
N ILE A 371 -18.43 46.24 -14.40
CA ILE A 371 -18.47 44.87 -13.92
C ILE A 371 -17.08 44.23 -14.02
N GLU A 372 -16.32 44.47 -15.09
CA GLU A 372 -14.94 44.03 -15.25
C GLU A 372 -14.02 44.57 -14.13
N ALA A 373 -14.19 45.86 -13.75
CA ALA A 373 -13.44 46.44 -12.65
C ALA A 373 -13.78 45.74 -11.31
N GLU A 374 -15.05 45.45 -11.07
CA GLU A 374 -15.47 44.74 -9.83
C GLU A 374 -14.98 43.29 -9.80
N GLN A 375 -14.95 42.56 -10.96
CA GLN A 375 -14.36 41.24 -11.06
C GLN A 375 -12.84 41.26 -10.83
N SER A 376 -12.14 42.25 -11.40
CA SER A 376 -10.70 42.46 -11.22
C SER A 376 -10.31 42.52 -9.73
N VAL A 377 -11.11 43.19 -8.88
CA VAL A 377 -10.89 43.26 -7.42
C VAL A 377 -10.95 41.86 -6.79
N MET A 378 -11.90 41.03 -7.19
CA MET A 378 -12.04 39.66 -6.66
C MET A 378 -10.90 38.76 -7.10
N VAL A 379 -10.49 38.85 -8.37
CA VAL A 379 -9.31 38.14 -8.90
C VAL A 379 -8.03 38.57 -8.17
N ALA A 380 -7.88 39.87 -7.90
CA ALA A 380 -6.74 40.40 -7.13
C ALA A 380 -6.68 39.82 -5.70
N LYS A 381 -7.83 39.63 -5.03
CA LYS A 381 -7.89 38.96 -3.72
C LYS A 381 -7.39 37.52 -3.79
N PHE A 382 -7.80 36.75 -4.80
CA PHE A 382 -7.32 35.38 -4.99
C PHE A 382 -5.80 35.33 -5.26
N ASN A 383 -5.31 36.21 -6.12
CA ASN A 383 -3.88 36.31 -6.41
C ASN A 383 -3.07 36.68 -5.16
N LYS A 384 -3.62 37.52 -4.28
CA LYS A 384 -3.00 37.83 -3.00
C LYS A 384 -2.89 36.58 -2.10
N LEU A 385 -3.93 35.75 -2.02
CA LEU A 385 -3.88 34.47 -1.28
C LEU A 385 -2.80 33.52 -1.84
N LEU A 386 -2.65 33.44 -3.17
CA LEU A 386 -1.58 32.70 -3.82
C LEU A 386 -0.20 33.16 -3.35
N GLU A 387 0.07 34.48 -3.42
CA GLU A 387 1.35 35.04 -3.02
C GLU A 387 1.64 34.88 -1.50
N GLU A 388 0.63 35.05 -0.67
CA GLU A 388 0.75 34.84 0.78
C GLU A 388 1.08 33.36 1.09
N THR A 389 0.45 32.42 0.40
CA THR A 389 0.72 30.99 0.56
C THR A 389 2.15 30.66 0.14
N LYS A 390 2.59 31.17 -1.00
CA LYS A 390 3.97 30.99 -1.49
C LYS A 390 4.99 31.52 -0.47
N LYS A 391 4.83 32.77 0.00
CA LYS A 391 5.70 33.36 1.01
C LYS A 391 5.74 32.59 2.32
N LYS A 392 4.60 32.03 2.74
CA LYS A 392 4.50 31.20 3.95
C LYS A 392 5.29 29.89 3.80
N LEU A 393 5.31 29.29 2.60
CA LEU A 393 6.05 28.07 2.33
C LEU A 393 7.56 28.31 2.20
N GLU A 394 7.96 29.45 1.62
CA GLU A 394 9.38 29.86 1.47
C GLU A 394 10.05 30.20 2.82
N LYS A 395 9.28 30.61 3.84
CA LYS A 395 9.77 30.93 5.18
C LYS A 395 9.92 29.74 6.11
N ARG A 396 9.52 28.57 5.69
CA ARG A 396 9.55 27.30 6.43
C ARG A 396 10.65 26.36 5.95
#